data_c1c753198ca9ca7ab17ea69d4352f5eb
#
_entry.id   c1c753198ca9ca7ab17ea69d4352f5eb
#
_cell.length_a   1.000
_cell.length_b   1.000
_cell.length_c   1.000
_cell.angle_alpha   90.00
_cell.angle_beta   90.00
_cell.angle_gamma   90.00
#
_symmetry.space_group_name_H-M   'P 1'
#
loop_
_entity.id
_entity.type
_entity.pdbx_description
1 polymer ?
#
loop_
_entity_poly.entity_id
_entity_poly.type
_entity_poly.pdbx_seq_one_letter_code
_entity_poly.pdbx_strand_id
1 'polypeptide(L)'
;MFLLIAIAVWACALVIWWVCSNAFRHSDLDKLKSRLMGTTKQKAAKAAAPTGSLIQADEKNLLLATKFLRRFQLQTKLQEMIEQAGMKWSTHRLVNTCFVCVVATWALCWLLLPDQFRHFSYLPALAAGALPVLYVMRKRKARLRRFEELFPDSLEFVSRSMRAGHAFSVSLEMIHREFQEPLSGEFRRTFEEHNLGLPLDVALQKLAKRVPSLDVHFFVSAVLLQKRTGGNLAEILDKLAYVIRERFKLRGRIRAISAHGRMTGTALTCIPIGVAVLMFYTNPDYVKFFFLDDVGNIMLGCAVVLQIIGYLVMKQITNIEV
;
A
#
# COMPACT_ATOMS: atom_id res chain seq x y z
N MET A 1 15.98 -34.03 6.14
CA MET A 1 15.50 -33.70 4.78
C MET A 1 14.52 -32.55 4.77
N PHE A 2 13.43 -32.56 5.54
CA PHE A 2 12.47 -31.46 5.64
C PHE A 2 13.09 -30.11 6.10
N LEU A 3 14.02 -30.17 7.04
CA LEU A 3 14.70 -28.97 7.58
C LEU A 3 15.60 -28.29 6.53
N LEU A 4 16.28 -29.07 5.68
CA LEU A 4 17.08 -28.57 4.56
C LEU A 4 16.19 -27.91 3.48
N ILE A 5 15.02 -28.48 3.20
CA ILE A 5 14.05 -27.92 2.26
C ILE A 5 13.49 -26.59 2.79
N ALA A 6 13.15 -26.54 4.09
CA ALA A 6 12.68 -25.32 4.74
C ALA A 6 13.75 -24.21 4.72
N ILE A 7 15.02 -24.55 4.98
CA ILE A 7 16.16 -23.61 4.92
C ILE A 7 16.37 -23.12 3.48
N ALA A 8 16.28 -24.01 2.48
CA ALA A 8 16.44 -23.64 1.07
C ALA A 8 15.31 -22.69 0.61
N VAL A 9 14.05 -22.96 0.98
CA VAL A 9 12.92 -22.08 0.71
C VAL A 9 13.08 -20.72 1.39
N TRP A 10 13.58 -20.71 2.62
CA TRP A 10 13.84 -19.48 3.38
C TRP A 10 15.00 -18.67 2.78
N ALA A 11 16.09 -19.34 2.37
CA ALA A 11 17.22 -18.73 1.67
C ALA A 11 16.79 -18.14 0.31
N CYS A 12 15.93 -18.85 -0.45
CA CYS A 12 15.34 -18.35 -1.68
C CYS A 12 14.50 -17.08 -1.45
N ALA A 13 13.66 -17.09 -0.42
CA ALA A 13 12.84 -15.93 -0.06
C ALA A 13 13.73 -14.73 0.33
N LEU A 14 14.83 -14.93 1.04
CA LEU A 14 15.80 -13.90 1.39
C LEU A 14 16.56 -13.36 0.18
N VAL A 15 16.97 -14.22 -0.75
CA VAL A 15 17.65 -13.79 -1.98
C VAL A 15 16.69 -12.98 -2.85
N ILE A 16 15.44 -13.39 -2.98
CA ILE A 16 14.41 -12.64 -3.71
C ILE A 16 14.14 -11.31 -3.03
N TRP A 17 14.01 -11.29 -1.70
CA TRP A 17 13.87 -10.07 -0.93
C TRP A 17 15.09 -9.14 -1.10
N TRP A 18 16.31 -9.68 -1.10
CA TRP A 18 17.54 -8.95 -1.31
C TRP A 18 17.65 -8.38 -2.74
N VAL A 19 17.35 -9.19 -3.77
CA VAL A 19 17.33 -8.76 -5.19
C VAL A 19 16.26 -7.69 -5.40
N CYS A 20 15.05 -7.88 -4.87
CA CYS A 20 14.00 -6.87 -4.89
C CYS A 20 14.44 -5.58 -4.16
N SER A 21 14.97 -5.69 -2.94
CA SER A 21 15.39 -4.52 -2.17
C SER A 21 16.57 -3.78 -2.83
N ASN A 22 17.48 -4.50 -3.48
CA ASN A 22 18.61 -3.91 -4.18
C ASN A 22 18.20 -3.27 -5.52
N ALA A 23 17.29 -3.88 -6.27
CA ALA A 23 16.68 -3.25 -7.45
C ALA A 23 15.90 -1.97 -7.08
N PHE A 24 15.34 -1.91 -5.87
CA PHE A 24 14.66 -0.73 -5.34
C PHE A 24 15.64 0.35 -4.85
N ARG A 25 16.82 -0.02 -4.35
CA ARG A 25 17.85 0.91 -3.87
C ARG A 25 18.56 1.69 -5.00
N HIS A 26 18.75 1.07 -6.17
CA HIS A 26 19.38 1.74 -7.31
C HIS A 26 18.57 2.92 -7.87
N SER A 27 17.25 2.95 -7.68
CA SER A 27 16.42 4.07 -8.15
C SER A 27 16.61 5.38 -7.36
N ASP A 28 17.13 5.32 -6.14
CA ASP A 28 17.35 6.52 -5.31
C ASP A 28 18.75 7.12 -5.52
N LEU A 29 19.72 6.29 -5.88
CA LEU A 29 21.09 6.78 -6.20
C LEU A 29 21.15 7.51 -7.56
N ASP A 30 20.34 7.10 -8.54
CA ASP A 30 20.25 7.79 -9.82
C ASP A 30 19.60 9.19 -9.70
N LYS A 31 18.72 9.40 -8.71
CA LYS A 31 18.17 10.73 -8.40
C LYS A 31 19.19 11.67 -7.76
N LEU A 32 20.08 11.15 -6.93
CA LEU A 32 21.18 11.93 -6.35
C LEU A 32 22.23 12.30 -7.42
N LYS A 33 22.57 11.36 -8.31
CA LYS A 33 23.49 11.60 -9.42
C LYS A 33 22.97 12.63 -10.43
N SER A 34 21.68 12.57 -10.77
CA SER A 34 21.05 13.51 -11.69
C SER A 34 20.93 14.93 -11.11
N ARG A 35 20.79 15.06 -9.78
CA ARG A 35 20.79 16.37 -9.09
C ARG A 35 22.21 16.97 -8.99
N LEU A 36 23.23 16.16 -8.86
CA LEU A 36 24.63 16.63 -8.79
C LEU A 36 25.21 16.94 -10.17
N MET A 37 24.75 16.27 -11.24
CA MET A 37 25.19 16.55 -12.62
C MET A 37 24.33 17.58 -13.37
N GLY A 38 23.18 17.98 -12.80
CA GLY A 38 22.19 18.85 -13.45
C GLY A 38 22.54 20.34 -13.46
N THR A 39 23.58 20.78 -12.77
CA THR A 39 23.93 22.21 -12.67
C THR A 39 24.87 22.72 -13.77
N THR A 40 25.42 21.84 -14.60
CA THR A 40 26.41 22.26 -15.61
C THR A 40 25.95 22.20 -17.07
N LYS A 41 24.74 21.63 -17.35
CA LYS A 41 24.27 21.47 -18.75
C LYS A 41 23.07 22.35 -19.16
N GLN A 42 22.64 23.27 -18.32
CA GLN A 42 21.44 24.08 -18.62
C GLN A 42 21.77 25.40 -19.37
N LYS A 43 23.01 25.64 -19.76
CA LYS A 43 23.44 26.85 -20.49
C LYS A 43 23.70 26.67 -21.99
N ALA A 44 23.59 25.44 -22.53
CA ALA A 44 23.95 25.19 -23.95
C ALA A 44 22.83 24.69 -24.87
N ALA A 45 21.58 24.57 -24.41
CA ALA A 45 20.50 24.02 -25.22
C ALA A 45 19.29 24.95 -25.34
N LYS A 46 19.55 26.22 -25.74
CA LYS A 46 18.51 27.19 -26.09
C LYS A 46 18.60 27.56 -27.57
N ALA A 47 18.75 26.59 -28.43
CA ALA A 47 18.56 26.76 -29.88
C ALA A 47 18.29 25.39 -30.51
N ALA A 48 17.13 25.26 -31.18
CA ALA A 48 16.67 24.16 -32.03
C ALA A 48 15.64 23.22 -31.43
N ALA A 49 14.37 23.53 -31.62
CA ALA A 49 13.34 22.54 -31.97
C ALA A 49 13.57 22.12 -33.43
N PRO A 50 13.21 20.91 -33.87
CA PRO A 50 11.84 20.43 -33.88
C PRO A 50 11.65 18.91 -33.57
N THR A 51 10.44 18.60 -33.10
CA THR A 51 9.57 17.44 -33.43
C THR A 51 10.17 16.13 -33.88
N GLY A 52 9.79 15.06 -33.18
CA GLY A 52 9.53 13.77 -33.79
C GLY A 52 10.55 12.67 -33.55
N SER A 53 10.05 11.57 -33.05
CA SER A 53 10.65 10.23 -33.19
C SER A 53 11.82 9.85 -32.27
N LEU A 54 11.58 9.72 -30.96
CA LEU A 54 12.42 8.85 -30.12
C LEU A 54 11.59 7.85 -29.26
N ILE A 55 10.35 7.53 -29.68
CA ILE A 55 9.50 6.53 -29.01
C ILE A 55 9.30 5.28 -29.90
N GLN A 56 10.08 5.08 -30.93
CA GLN A 56 9.82 4.00 -31.92
C GLN A 56 10.72 2.77 -31.84
N ALA A 57 11.67 2.70 -30.92
CA ALA A 57 12.64 1.59 -30.92
C ALA A 57 12.33 0.41 -29.99
N ASP A 58 11.31 0.51 -29.11
CA ASP A 58 11.00 -0.58 -28.15
C ASP A 58 9.65 -1.28 -28.38
N GLU A 59 8.95 -0.97 -29.46
CA GLU A 59 7.58 -1.44 -29.71
C GLU A 59 7.46 -2.89 -30.24
N LYS A 60 8.52 -3.46 -30.80
CA LYS A 60 8.38 -4.74 -31.52
C LYS A 60 8.40 -6.00 -30.67
N ASN A 61 8.97 -5.98 -29.47
CA ASN A 61 9.02 -7.14 -28.57
C ASN A 61 7.89 -7.16 -27.52
N LEU A 62 7.04 -6.12 -27.52
CA LEU A 62 6.00 -5.91 -26.51
C LEU A 62 4.59 -6.32 -26.97
N LEU A 63 4.42 -6.70 -28.22
CA LEU A 63 3.10 -6.78 -28.87
C LEU A 63 2.20 -7.92 -28.36
N LEU A 64 2.71 -8.93 -27.69
CA LEU A 64 1.89 -10.03 -27.19
C LEU A 64 1.36 -9.77 -25.78
N ALA A 65 2.22 -9.30 -24.87
CA ALA A 65 1.81 -9.00 -23.50
C ALA A 65 0.89 -7.76 -23.41
N THR A 66 1.17 -6.71 -24.21
CA THR A 66 0.35 -5.50 -24.25
C THR A 66 -1.02 -5.70 -24.92
N LYS A 67 -1.14 -6.57 -25.92
CA LYS A 67 -2.46 -6.93 -26.50
C LYS A 67 -3.35 -7.66 -25.51
N PHE A 68 -2.80 -8.54 -24.67
CA PHE A 68 -3.55 -9.23 -23.62
C PHE A 68 -3.97 -8.30 -22.49
N LEU A 69 -3.09 -7.39 -22.05
CA LEU A 69 -3.37 -6.40 -20.99
C LEU A 69 -4.35 -5.31 -21.45
N ARG A 70 -4.30 -4.90 -22.73
CA ARG A 70 -5.20 -3.90 -23.31
C ARG A 70 -6.66 -4.37 -23.36
N ARG A 71 -6.89 -5.69 -23.44
CA ARG A 71 -8.24 -6.29 -23.49
C ARG A 71 -8.96 -6.26 -22.13
N PHE A 72 -8.24 -6.04 -21.02
CA PHE A 72 -8.79 -6.19 -19.66
C PHE A 72 -8.90 -4.91 -18.84
N GLN A 73 -8.68 -3.73 -19.35
CA GLN A 73 -8.64 -2.47 -18.53
C GLN A 73 -7.64 -2.51 -17.35
N LEU A 74 -6.81 -3.55 -17.27
CA LEU A 74 -5.85 -3.74 -16.16
C LEU A 74 -4.68 -2.76 -16.26
N GLN A 75 -4.31 -2.36 -17.47
CA GLN A 75 -3.18 -1.46 -17.68
C GLN A 75 -3.45 -0.06 -17.09
N THR A 76 -4.67 0.47 -17.29
CA THR A 76 -5.08 1.76 -16.73
C THR A 76 -5.14 1.70 -15.21
N LYS A 77 -5.74 0.66 -14.64
CA LYS A 77 -5.80 0.48 -13.17
C LYS A 77 -4.41 0.32 -12.55
N LEU A 78 -3.50 -0.43 -13.16
CA LEU A 78 -2.12 -0.58 -12.68
C LEU A 78 -1.36 0.75 -12.75
N GLN A 79 -1.55 1.51 -13.82
CA GLN A 79 -0.92 2.82 -13.98
C GLN A 79 -1.42 3.82 -12.94
N GLU A 80 -2.74 3.86 -12.70
CA GLU A 80 -3.33 4.65 -11.62
C GLU A 80 -2.79 4.26 -10.24
N MET A 81 -2.66 2.95 -9.97
CA MET A 81 -2.09 2.46 -8.71
C MET A 81 -0.62 2.89 -8.52
N ILE A 82 0.19 2.86 -9.59
CA ILE A 82 1.59 3.29 -9.55
C ILE A 82 1.68 4.81 -9.34
N GLU A 83 0.85 5.58 -10.03
CA GLU A 83 0.77 7.04 -9.86
C GLU A 83 0.33 7.41 -8.43
N GLN A 84 -0.70 6.76 -7.90
CA GLN A 84 -1.17 6.92 -6.53
C GLN A 84 -0.12 6.49 -5.48
N ALA A 85 0.74 5.52 -5.81
CA ALA A 85 1.89 5.16 -4.97
C ALA A 85 3.02 6.19 -5.02
N GLY A 86 2.94 7.20 -5.90
CA GLY A 86 3.96 8.24 -6.08
C GLY A 86 5.26 7.71 -6.68
N MET A 87 5.20 6.60 -7.39
CA MET A 87 6.36 6.01 -8.05
C MET A 87 6.43 6.46 -9.51
N LYS A 88 7.64 6.79 -9.98
CA LYS A 88 7.89 7.12 -11.40
C LYS A 88 8.09 5.85 -12.26
N TRP A 89 7.44 4.75 -11.86
CA TRP A 89 7.54 3.48 -12.58
C TRP A 89 6.54 3.45 -13.72
N SER A 90 6.95 2.91 -14.85
CA SER A 90 6.04 2.54 -15.93
C SER A 90 5.40 1.20 -15.59
N THR A 91 4.13 1.01 -15.98
CA THR A 91 3.40 -0.27 -15.86
C THR A 91 4.23 -1.42 -16.45
N HIS A 92 4.94 -1.14 -17.54
CA HIS A 92 5.82 -2.10 -18.18
C HIS A 92 6.97 -2.58 -17.28
N ARG A 93 7.63 -1.67 -16.54
CA ARG A 93 8.68 -2.03 -15.59
C ARG A 93 8.14 -2.93 -14.48
N LEU A 94 6.94 -2.64 -13.97
CA LEU A 94 6.32 -3.47 -12.95
C LEU A 94 6.06 -4.88 -13.47
N VAL A 95 5.45 -5.03 -14.66
CA VAL A 95 5.16 -6.34 -15.26
C VAL A 95 6.46 -7.11 -15.53
N ASN A 96 7.48 -6.45 -16.07
CA ASN A 96 8.78 -7.07 -16.29
C ASN A 96 9.45 -7.53 -14.99
N THR A 97 9.37 -6.74 -13.92
CA THR A 97 9.89 -7.12 -12.60
C THR A 97 9.13 -8.34 -12.04
N CYS A 98 7.80 -8.39 -12.18
CA CYS A 98 7.00 -9.56 -11.78
C CYS A 98 7.45 -10.80 -12.57
N PHE A 99 7.63 -10.67 -13.89
CA PHE A 99 8.05 -11.78 -14.74
C PHE A 99 9.45 -12.28 -14.36
N VAL A 100 10.41 -11.37 -14.15
CA VAL A 100 11.77 -11.72 -13.71
C VAL A 100 11.75 -12.42 -12.34
N CYS A 101 10.93 -11.96 -11.39
CA CYS A 101 10.79 -12.61 -10.08
C CYS A 101 10.24 -14.04 -10.21
N VAL A 102 9.22 -14.24 -11.06
CA VAL A 102 8.64 -15.58 -11.31
C VAL A 102 9.69 -16.52 -11.91
N VAL A 103 10.37 -16.09 -12.97
CA VAL A 103 11.36 -16.91 -13.67
C VAL A 103 12.56 -17.22 -12.77
N ALA A 104 13.08 -16.21 -12.06
CA ALA A 104 14.19 -16.39 -11.14
C ALA A 104 13.87 -17.36 -10.01
N THR A 105 12.66 -17.25 -9.41
CA THR A 105 12.23 -18.15 -8.34
C THR A 105 11.97 -19.55 -8.87
N TRP A 106 11.36 -19.67 -10.03
CA TRP A 106 11.14 -20.96 -10.65
C TRP A 106 12.45 -21.68 -10.98
N ALA A 107 13.42 -20.98 -11.61
CA ALA A 107 14.73 -21.53 -11.92
C ALA A 107 15.51 -21.93 -10.65
N LEU A 108 15.44 -21.11 -9.61
CA LEU A 108 16.10 -21.39 -8.33
C LEU A 108 15.48 -22.60 -7.62
N CYS A 109 14.16 -22.70 -7.60
CA CYS A 109 13.44 -23.87 -7.05
C CYS A 109 13.75 -25.14 -7.85
N TRP A 110 13.82 -25.03 -9.19
CA TRP A 110 14.18 -26.15 -10.04
C TRP A 110 15.58 -26.69 -9.75
N LEU A 111 16.55 -25.80 -9.43
CA LEU A 111 17.93 -26.18 -9.14
C LEU A 111 18.11 -26.77 -7.74
N LEU A 112 17.34 -26.29 -6.76
CA LEU A 112 17.52 -26.64 -5.35
C LEU A 112 16.60 -27.78 -4.85
N LEU A 113 15.45 -28.02 -5.51
CA LEU A 113 14.51 -29.05 -5.08
C LEU A 113 14.89 -30.45 -5.64
N PRO A 114 14.81 -31.51 -4.80
CA PRO A 114 14.90 -32.89 -5.24
C PRO A 114 13.80 -33.23 -6.25
N ASP A 115 14.04 -34.17 -7.14
CA ASP A 115 13.15 -34.54 -8.25
C ASP A 115 11.71 -34.86 -7.83
N GLN A 116 11.51 -35.42 -6.64
CA GLN A 116 10.18 -35.75 -6.09
C GLN A 116 9.30 -34.51 -5.81
N PHE A 117 9.90 -33.33 -5.56
CA PHE A 117 9.17 -32.10 -5.21
C PHE A 117 9.21 -31.03 -6.30
N ARG A 118 9.80 -31.27 -7.44
CA ARG A 118 9.87 -30.33 -8.57
C ARG A 118 8.50 -29.83 -9.04
N HIS A 119 7.48 -30.68 -8.94
CA HIS A 119 6.11 -30.27 -9.31
C HIS A 119 5.53 -29.19 -8.41
N PHE A 120 6.03 -29.02 -7.18
CA PHE A 120 5.57 -27.96 -6.28
C PHE A 120 6.29 -26.62 -6.48
N SER A 121 7.28 -26.54 -7.38
CA SER A 121 8.06 -25.31 -7.65
C SER A 121 7.21 -24.16 -8.21
N TYR A 122 6.03 -24.44 -8.78
CA TYR A 122 5.12 -23.41 -9.32
C TYR A 122 4.49 -22.54 -8.22
N LEU A 123 4.22 -23.09 -7.03
CA LEU A 123 3.58 -22.37 -5.93
C LEU A 123 4.46 -21.20 -5.42
N PRO A 124 5.74 -21.41 -5.03
CA PRO A 124 6.61 -20.32 -4.61
C PRO A 124 6.92 -19.35 -5.75
N ALA A 125 7.00 -19.81 -7.00
CA ALA A 125 7.19 -18.93 -8.16
C ALA A 125 6.02 -17.96 -8.36
N LEU A 126 4.79 -18.45 -8.26
CA LEU A 126 3.58 -17.61 -8.36
C LEU A 126 3.51 -16.61 -7.20
N ALA A 127 3.81 -17.05 -5.98
CA ALA A 127 3.85 -16.19 -4.80
C ALA A 127 4.90 -15.08 -4.93
N ALA A 128 6.09 -15.38 -5.46
CA ALA A 128 7.13 -14.40 -5.74
C ALA A 128 6.72 -13.37 -6.78
N GLY A 129 5.97 -13.77 -7.81
CA GLY A 129 5.41 -12.85 -8.81
C GLY A 129 4.42 -11.84 -8.24
N ALA A 130 3.72 -12.18 -7.15
CA ALA A 130 2.80 -11.27 -6.47
C ALA A 130 3.52 -10.22 -5.59
N LEU A 131 4.78 -10.46 -5.17
CA LEU A 131 5.51 -9.57 -4.26
C LEU A 131 5.68 -8.13 -4.77
N PRO A 132 6.06 -7.85 -6.04
CA PRO A 132 6.17 -6.50 -6.54
C PRO A 132 4.84 -5.75 -6.52
N VAL A 133 3.73 -6.43 -6.84
CA VAL A 133 2.38 -5.84 -6.80
C VAL A 133 1.99 -5.52 -5.36
N LEU A 134 2.21 -6.43 -4.42
CA LEU A 134 1.96 -6.21 -2.98
C LEU A 134 2.79 -5.05 -2.44
N TYR A 135 4.03 -4.90 -2.89
CA TYR A 135 4.87 -3.75 -2.52
C TYR A 135 4.27 -2.43 -2.99
N VAL A 136 3.84 -2.34 -4.26
CA VAL A 136 3.16 -1.14 -4.80
C VAL A 136 1.89 -0.84 -4.00
N MET A 137 1.08 -1.85 -3.70
CA MET A 137 -0.15 -1.69 -2.91
C MET A 137 0.14 -1.19 -1.50
N ARG A 138 1.16 -1.73 -0.82
CA ARG A 138 1.58 -1.26 0.51
C ARG A 138 2.08 0.18 0.47
N LYS A 139 2.89 0.53 -0.52
CA LYS A 139 3.42 1.89 -0.68
C LYS A 139 2.31 2.89 -0.99
N ARG A 140 1.35 2.53 -1.87
CA ARG A 140 0.14 3.32 -2.14
C ARG A 140 -0.66 3.55 -0.87
N LYS A 141 -0.94 2.49 -0.09
CA LYS A 141 -1.69 2.59 1.16
C LYS A 141 -0.98 3.46 2.20
N ALA A 142 0.34 3.32 2.34
CA ALA A 142 1.14 4.15 3.24
C ALA A 142 1.14 5.63 2.82
N ARG A 143 1.24 5.92 1.50
CA ARG A 143 1.19 7.29 0.98
C ARG A 143 -0.19 7.93 1.19
N LEU A 144 -1.27 7.20 0.90
CA LEU A 144 -2.64 7.67 1.13
C LEU A 144 -2.89 7.93 2.62
N ARG A 145 -2.47 7.02 3.49
CA ARG A 145 -2.60 7.19 4.94
C ARG A 145 -1.84 8.44 5.42
N ARG A 146 -0.61 8.67 4.94
CA ARG A 146 0.15 9.87 5.29
C ARG A 146 -0.51 11.15 4.78
N PHE A 147 -1.13 11.09 3.60
CA PHE A 147 -1.94 12.19 3.07
C PHE A 147 -3.13 12.49 3.99
N GLU A 148 -3.90 11.45 4.35
CA GLU A 148 -5.07 11.58 5.23
C GLU A 148 -4.72 12.13 6.61
N GLU A 149 -3.57 11.74 7.18
CA GLU A 149 -3.08 12.24 8.47
C GLU A 149 -2.80 13.76 8.45
N LEU A 150 -2.27 14.29 7.34
CA LEU A 150 -1.95 15.71 7.18
C LEU A 150 -3.13 16.55 6.68
N PHE A 151 -4.15 15.89 6.12
CA PHE A 151 -5.23 16.56 5.41
C PHE A 151 -6.08 17.50 6.27
N PRO A 152 -6.53 17.12 7.49
CA PRO A 152 -7.33 18.02 8.33
C PRO A 152 -6.58 19.30 8.70
N ASP A 153 -5.28 19.22 8.95
CA ASP A 153 -4.47 20.38 9.30
C ASP A 153 -4.32 21.32 8.09
N SER A 154 -4.25 20.76 6.87
CA SER A 154 -4.24 21.56 5.65
C SER A 154 -5.56 22.29 5.38
N LEU A 155 -6.70 21.66 5.70
CA LEU A 155 -8.02 22.32 5.57
C LEU A 155 -8.18 23.47 6.55
N GLU A 156 -7.73 23.28 7.80
CA GLU A 156 -7.74 24.35 8.80
C GLU A 156 -6.79 25.49 8.40
N PHE A 157 -5.62 25.16 7.83
CA PHE A 157 -4.71 26.17 7.29
C PHE A 157 -5.35 26.99 6.16
N VAL A 158 -6.04 26.34 5.19
CA VAL A 158 -6.77 27.04 4.13
C VAL A 158 -7.86 27.93 4.71
N SER A 159 -8.63 27.44 5.67
CA SER A 159 -9.67 28.21 6.34
C SER A 159 -9.11 29.48 6.99
N ARG A 160 -8.00 29.36 7.74
CA ARG A 160 -7.31 30.50 8.35
C ARG A 160 -6.79 31.49 7.31
N SER A 161 -6.18 31.01 6.23
CA SER A 161 -5.68 31.82 5.13
C SER A 161 -6.80 32.62 4.46
N MET A 162 -7.95 31.98 4.20
CA MET A 162 -9.13 32.65 3.63
C MET A 162 -9.73 33.71 4.56
N ARG A 163 -9.75 33.45 5.88
CA ARG A 163 -10.18 34.49 6.87
C ARG A 163 -9.22 35.67 6.96
N ALA A 164 -7.95 35.47 6.63
CA ALA A 164 -6.97 36.54 6.49
C ALA A 164 -7.12 37.33 5.16
N GLY A 165 -8.09 36.96 4.32
CA GLY A 165 -8.41 37.67 3.07
C GLY A 165 -7.74 37.10 1.81
N HIS A 166 -7.01 35.98 1.91
CA HIS A 166 -6.44 35.33 0.74
C HIS A 166 -7.50 34.60 -0.08
N ALA A 167 -7.38 34.67 -1.41
CA ALA A 167 -8.21 33.88 -2.30
C ALA A 167 -7.98 32.38 -2.10
N PHE A 168 -9.00 31.56 -2.33
CA PHE A 168 -8.91 30.10 -2.19
C PHE A 168 -7.78 29.50 -3.04
N SER A 169 -7.61 29.95 -4.29
CA SER A 169 -6.52 29.48 -5.17
C SER A 169 -5.13 29.78 -4.60
N VAL A 170 -4.94 30.96 -4.00
CA VAL A 170 -3.69 31.34 -3.32
C VAL A 170 -3.46 30.46 -2.09
N SER A 171 -4.51 30.18 -1.33
CA SER A 171 -4.44 29.29 -0.17
C SER A 171 -4.02 27.86 -0.55
N LEU A 172 -4.44 27.37 -1.74
CA LEU A 172 -3.97 26.08 -2.27
C LEU A 172 -2.47 26.09 -2.61
N GLU A 173 -1.94 27.19 -3.14
CA GLU A 173 -0.50 27.35 -3.37
C GLU A 173 0.27 27.35 -2.06
N MET A 174 -0.24 28.03 -1.03
CA MET A 174 0.41 28.09 0.29
C MET A 174 0.56 26.72 0.95
N ILE A 175 -0.41 25.79 0.74
CA ILE A 175 -0.29 24.41 1.21
C ILE A 175 0.99 23.76 0.68
N HIS A 176 1.34 23.99 -0.58
CA HIS A 176 2.55 23.41 -1.16
C HIS A 176 3.83 23.86 -0.45
N ARG A 177 3.85 25.07 0.08
CA ARG A 177 5.03 25.64 0.76
C ARG A 177 5.11 25.20 2.22
N GLU A 178 3.97 25.03 2.89
CA GLU A 178 3.87 24.79 4.32
C GLU A 178 3.90 23.30 4.68
N PHE A 179 3.30 22.44 3.86
CA PHE A 179 3.14 21.02 4.18
C PHE A 179 4.15 20.13 3.46
N GLN A 180 4.37 18.94 4.04
CA GLN A 180 5.27 17.92 3.51
C GLN A 180 4.58 17.03 2.46
N GLU A 181 5.39 16.30 1.68
CA GLU A 181 4.89 15.23 0.83
C GLU A 181 4.20 14.12 1.67
N PRO A 182 3.12 13.54 1.17
CA PRO A 182 2.57 13.60 -0.20
C PRO A 182 1.56 14.71 -0.45
N LEU A 183 1.16 15.45 0.56
CA LEU A 183 0.09 16.45 0.47
C LEU A 183 0.51 17.66 -0.38
N SER A 184 1.71 18.20 -0.12
CA SER A 184 2.24 19.36 -0.86
C SER A 184 2.29 19.14 -2.37
N GLY A 185 2.71 17.96 -2.82
CA GLY A 185 2.83 17.64 -4.24
C GLY A 185 1.50 17.54 -4.97
N GLU A 186 0.48 16.99 -4.31
CA GLU A 186 -0.86 16.88 -4.93
C GLU A 186 -1.56 18.24 -5.03
N PHE A 187 -1.44 19.08 -4.00
CA PHE A 187 -1.99 20.44 -4.03
C PHE A 187 -1.22 21.35 -4.97
N ARG A 188 0.12 21.24 -5.02
CA ARG A 188 0.93 21.91 -6.02
C ARG A 188 0.46 21.60 -7.44
N ARG A 189 0.32 20.32 -7.77
CA ARG A 189 -0.14 19.89 -9.10
C ARG A 189 -1.53 20.45 -9.41
N THR A 190 -2.42 20.46 -8.43
CA THR A 190 -3.77 20.99 -8.58
C THR A 190 -3.75 22.50 -8.83
N PHE A 191 -2.92 23.24 -8.12
CA PHE A 191 -2.72 24.67 -8.31
C PHE A 191 -2.09 24.96 -9.68
N GLU A 192 -1.02 24.24 -10.08
CA GLU A 192 -0.38 24.38 -11.38
C GLU A 192 -1.35 24.11 -12.53
N GLU A 193 -2.17 23.06 -12.46
CA GLU A 193 -3.20 22.74 -13.44
C GLU A 193 -4.23 23.88 -13.56
N HIS A 194 -4.64 24.47 -12.43
CA HIS A 194 -5.55 25.62 -12.40
C HIS A 194 -4.89 26.87 -13.00
N ASN A 195 -3.66 27.18 -12.63
CA ASN A 195 -2.92 28.34 -13.10
C ASN A 195 -2.61 28.29 -14.61
N LEU A 196 -2.51 27.07 -15.17
CA LEU A 196 -2.38 26.83 -16.61
C LEU A 196 -3.71 26.95 -17.37
N GLY A 197 -4.79 27.42 -16.71
CA GLY A 197 -6.07 27.70 -17.34
C GLY A 197 -7.14 26.61 -17.16
N LEU A 198 -6.86 25.53 -16.43
CA LEU A 198 -7.88 24.53 -16.17
C LEU A 198 -8.93 25.07 -15.18
N PRO A 199 -10.24 24.94 -15.43
CA PRO A 199 -11.25 25.35 -14.45
C PRO A 199 -10.99 24.67 -13.10
N LEU A 200 -11.12 25.44 -12.01
CA LEU A 200 -10.87 24.95 -10.64
C LEU A 200 -11.66 23.68 -10.33
N ASP A 201 -12.90 23.60 -10.82
CA ASP A 201 -13.79 22.45 -10.62
C ASP A 201 -13.19 21.17 -11.21
N VAL A 202 -12.59 21.27 -12.40
CA VAL A 202 -11.95 20.13 -13.07
C VAL A 202 -10.62 19.76 -12.38
N ALA A 203 -9.84 20.78 -11.94
CA ALA A 203 -8.59 20.55 -11.23
C ALA A 203 -8.82 19.82 -9.89
N LEU A 204 -9.84 20.23 -9.13
CA LEU A 204 -10.22 19.56 -7.88
C LEU A 204 -10.77 18.15 -8.10
N GLN A 205 -11.57 17.91 -9.15
CA GLN A 205 -12.02 16.57 -9.50
C GLN A 205 -10.86 15.65 -9.89
N LYS A 206 -9.83 16.16 -10.56
CA LYS A 206 -8.60 15.41 -10.84
C LYS A 206 -7.85 15.08 -9.55
N LEU A 207 -7.78 16.00 -8.59
CA LEU A 207 -7.22 15.72 -7.26
C LEU A 207 -7.93 14.55 -6.60
N ALA A 208 -9.27 14.51 -6.59
CA ALA A 208 -10.05 13.42 -6.02
C ALA A 208 -9.80 12.08 -6.72
N LYS A 209 -9.53 12.06 -8.02
CA LYS A 209 -9.14 10.84 -8.75
C LYS A 209 -7.73 10.38 -8.40
N ARG A 210 -6.78 11.29 -8.22
CA ARG A 210 -5.39 10.97 -7.85
C ARG A 210 -5.29 10.48 -6.41
N VAL A 211 -6.08 11.07 -5.51
CA VAL A 211 -6.13 10.72 -4.08
C VAL A 211 -7.51 10.14 -3.78
N PRO A 212 -7.71 8.83 -3.95
CA PRO A 212 -9.00 8.16 -3.72
C PRO A 212 -9.26 8.00 -2.23
N SER A 213 -9.49 9.11 -1.53
CA SER A 213 -9.90 9.19 -0.12
C SER A 213 -11.30 9.79 -0.04
N LEU A 214 -12.11 9.24 0.86
CA LEU A 214 -13.47 9.74 1.10
C LEU A 214 -13.45 11.20 1.55
N ASP A 215 -12.45 11.57 2.36
CA ASP A 215 -12.31 12.93 2.87
C ASP A 215 -12.00 13.94 1.77
N VAL A 216 -11.17 13.56 0.79
CA VAL A 216 -10.88 14.39 -0.39
C VAL A 216 -12.13 14.55 -1.26
N HIS A 217 -12.93 13.49 -1.41
CA HIS A 217 -14.20 13.59 -2.13
C HIS A 217 -15.17 14.54 -1.44
N PHE A 218 -15.30 14.48 -0.11
CA PHE A 218 -16.11 15.42 0.65
C PHE A 218 -15.61 16.86 0.52
N PHE A 219 -14.31 17.07 0.63
CA PHE A 219 -13.69 18.38 0.43
C PHE A 219 -14.02 18.96 -0.95
N VAL A 220 -13.78 18.20 -2.02
CA VAL A 220 -14.05 18.65 -3.39
C VAL A 220 -15.53 18.97 -3.57
N SER A 221 -16.42 18.09 -3.10
CA SER A 221 -17.87 18.32 -3.18
C SER A 221 -18.31 19.57 -2.42
N ALA A 222 -17.77 19.77 -1.22
CA ALA A 222 -18.07 20.96 -0.40
C ALA A 222 -17.60 22.26 -1.09
N VAL A 223 -16.38 22.27 -1.63
CA VAL A 223 -15.85 23.43 -2.36
C VAL A 223 -16.69 23.74 -3.61
N LEU A 224 -17.03 22.71 -4.39
CA LEU A 224 -17.84 22.88 -5.60
C LEU A 224 -19.26 23.36 -5.29
N LEU A 225 -19.86 22.83 -4.23
CA LEU A 225 -21.18 23.25 -3.79
C LEU A 225 -21.14 24.72 -3.35
N GLN A 226 -20.19 25.06 -2.48
CA GLN A 226 -20.08 26.43 -1.94
C GLN A 226 -19.78 27.47 -3.00
N LYS A 227 -19.01 27.11 -4.05
CA LYS A 227 -18.76 27.95 -5.19
C LYS A 227 -20.04 28.27 -5.97
N ARG A 228 -21.00 27.33 -6.00
CA ARG A 228 -22.30 27.53 -6.72
C ARG A 228 -23.35 28.26 -5.88
N THR A 229 -23.42 27.94 -4.59
CA THR A 229 -24.45 28.49 -3.69
C THR A 229 -24.05 29.81 -3.08
N GLY A 230 -22.77 30.18 -3.10
CA GLY A 230 -22.20 31.26 -2.31
C GLY A 230 -22.18 30.91 -0.82
N GLY A 231 -21.47 31.63 -0.02
CA GLY A 231 -21.41 31.45 1.42
C GLY A 231 -19.98 31.29 1.94
N ASN A 232 -19.87 31.02 3.23
CA ASN A 232 -18.57 31.03 3.91
C ASN A 232 -17.83 29.66 3.76
N LEU A 233 -16.97 29.56 2.72
CA LEU A 233 -16.18 28.37 2.48
C LEU A 233 -15.22 28.07 3.65
N ALA A 234 -14.64 29.10 4.29
CA ALA A 234 -13.73 28.90 5.40
C ALA A 234 -14.39 28.16 6.58
N GLU A 235 -15.63 28.49 6.90
CA GLU A 235 -16.37 27.82 7.96
C GLU A 235 -16.63 26.35 7.64
N ILE A 236 -16.95 26.03 6.40
CA ILE A 236 -17.17 24.63 5.97
C ILE A 236 -15.89 23.83 6.04
N LEU A 237 -14.77 24.41 5.64
CA LEU A 237 -13.46 23.75 5.72
C LEU A 237 -13.04 23.47 7.16
N ASP A 238 -13.30 24.40 8.09
CA ASP A 238 -13.05 24.16 9.52
C ASP A 238 -13.91 23.03 10.07
N LYS A 239 -15.22 23.03 9.75
CA LYS A 239 -16.11 21.95 10.19
C LYS A 239 -15.67 20.61 9.62
N LEU A 240 -15.25 20.57 8.37
CA LEU A 240 -14.75 19.35 7.73
C LEU A 240 -13.45 18.89 8.39
N ALA A 241 -12.50 19.78 8.64
CA ALA A 241 -11.27 19.47 9.37
C ALA A 241 -11.54 18.89 10.76
N TYR A 242 -12.47 19.51 11.49
CA TYR A 242 -12.89 19.03 12.81
C TYR A 242 -13.48 17.62 12.75
N VAL A 243 -14.43 17.36 11.83
CA VAL A 243 -15.06 16.04 11.68
C VAL A 243 -14.04 14.95 11.34
N ILE A 244 -13.11 15.26 10.41
CA ILE A 244 -12.06 14.30 10.04
C ILE A 244 -11.17 14.01 11.25
N ARG A 245 -10.75 15.03 11.99
CA ARG A 245 -9.90 14.90 13.19
C ARG A 245 -10.57 14.07 14.28
N GLU A 246 -11.85 14.34 14.57
CA GLU A 246 -12.61 13.55 15.55
C GLU A 246 -12.78 12.09 15.12
N ARG A 247 -13.01 11.84 13.85
CA ARG A 247 -13.05 10.49 13.31
C ARG A 247 -11.72 9.75 13.50
N PHE A 248 -10.58 10.41 13.28
CA PHE A 248 -9.26 9.81 13.56
C PHE A 248 -9.05 9.51 15.04
N LYS A 249 -9.46 10.40 15.94
CA LYS A 249 -9.41 10.17 17.39
C LYS A 249 -10.26 8.97 17.81
N LEU A 250 -11.50 8.90 17.29
CA LEU A 250 -12.41 7.77 17.57
C LEU A 250 -11.81 6.44 17.10
N ARG A 251 -11.26 6.39 15.87
CA ARG A 251 -10.57 5.21 15.35
C ARG A 251 -9.36 4.82 16.23
N GLY A 252 -8.64 5.80 16.74
CA GLY A 252 -7.54 5.57 17.68
C GLY A 252 -8.01 4.94 18.99
N ARG A 253 -9.07 5.47 19.60
CA ARG A 253 -9.67 4.94 20.83
C ARG A 253 -10.20 3.51 20.66
N ILE A 254 -10.94 3.25 19.58
CA ILE A 254 -11.47 1.92 19.27
C ILE A 254 -10.34 0.92 19.08
N ARG A 255 -9.26 1.30 18.37
CA ARG A 255 -8.07 0.45 18.21
C ARG A 255 -7.41 0.13 19.54
N ALA A 256 -7.31 1.09 20.46
CA ALA A 256 -6.74 0.88 21.79
C ALA A 256 -7.59 -0.08 22.63
N ILE A 257 -8.92 0.11 22.65
CA ILE A 257 -9.85 -0.77 23.38
C ILE A 257 -9.83 -2.20 22.78
N SER A 258 -9.89 -2.31 21.45
CA SER A 258 -9.82 -3.60 20.75
C SER A 258 -8.47 -4.30 20.93
N ALA A 259 -7.37 -3.56 21.15
CA ALA A 259 -6.07 -4.15 21.40
C ALA A 259 -6.04 -4.93 22.72
N HIS A 260 -6.64 -4.38 23.79
CA HIS A 260 -6.75 -5.06 25.06
C HIS A 260 -7.55 -6.38 24.94
N GLY A 261 -8.71 -6.35 24.28
CA GLY A 261 -9.48 -7.56 24.02
C GLY A 261 -8.74 -8.61 23.18
N ARG A 262 -7.98 -8.16 22.17
CA ARG A 262 -7.14 -9.09 21.37
C ARG A 262 -6.02 -9.71 22.19
N MET A 263 -5.35 -8.96 23.05
CA MET A 263 -4.29 -9.48 23.93
C MET A 263 -4.86 -10.53 24.89
N THR A 264 -6.00 -10.25 25.53
CA THR A 264 -6.68 -11.20 26.42
C THR A 264 -7.09 -12.47 25.66
N GLY A 265 -7.66 -12.31 24.45
CA GLY A 265 -8.03 -13.42 23.59
C GLY A 265 -6.86 -14.31 23.18
N THR A 266 -5.74 -13.68 22.81
CA THR A 266 -4.53 -14.42 22.48
C THR A 266 -3.98 -15.16 23.70
N ALA A 267 -3.93 -14.53 24.87
CA ALA A 267 -3.48 -15.16 26.11
C ALA A 267 -4.34 -16.39 26.46
N LEU A 268 -5.68 -16.24 26.43
CA LEU A 268 -6.61 -17.36 26.72
C LEU A 268 -6.46 -18.50 25.70
N THR A 269 -6.15 -18.20 24.44
CA THR A 269 -5.90 -19.22 23.42
C THR A 269 -4.55 -19.91 23.61
N CYS A 270 -3.53 -19.20 24.09
CA CYS A 270 -2.20 -19.76 24.29
C CYS A 270 -2.08 -20.61 25.56
N ILE A 271 -2.87 -20.35 26.61
CA ILE A 271 -2.82 -21.09 27.90
C ILE A 271 -3.03 -22.60 27.74
N PRO A 272 -4.10 -23.09 27.08
CA PRO A 272 -4.28 -24.52 26.93
C PRO A 272 -3.18 -25.20 26.11
N ILE A 273 -2.68 -24.50 25.09
CA ILE A 273 -1.55 -24.98 24.27
C ILE A 273 -0.28 -25.07 25.13
N GLY A 274 -0.01 -24.04 25.93
CA GLY A 274 1.14 -24.02 26.84
C GLY A 274 1.08 -25.13 27.88
N VAL A 275 -0.12 -25.38 28.46
CA VAL A 275 -0.33 -26.49 29.42
C VAL A 275 -0.13 -27.83 28.73
N ALA A 276 -0.65 -28.04 27.51
CA ALA A 276 -0.47 -29.28 26.76
C ALA A 276 1.03 -29.57 26.49
N VAL A 277 1.78 -28.53 26.07
CA VAL A 277 3.23 -28.65 25.86
C VAL A 277 3.95 -28.99 27.17
N LEU A 278 3.61 -28.33 28.27
CA LEU A 278 4.22 -28.58 29.58
C LEU A 278 3.93 -30.02 30.07
N MET A 279 2.67 -30.49 29.91
CA MET A 279 2.28 -31.87 30.23
C MET A 279 3.06 -32.92 29.39
N PHE A 280 3.32 -32.61 28.12
CA PHE A 280 4.12 -33.47 27.26
C PHE A 280 5.54 -33.69 27.79
N TYR A 281 6.15 -32.67 28.40
CA TYR A 281 7.50 -32.77 28.98
C TYR A 281 7.51 -33.37 30.38
N THR A 282 6.51 -33.09 31.22
CA THR A 282 6.49 -33.53 32.61
C THR A 282 5.92 -34.95 32.77
N ASN A 283 4.90 -35.33 31.99
CA ASN A 283 4.26 -36.63 32.08
C ASN A 283 3.84 -37.17 30.70
N PRO A 284 4.81 -37.69 29.91
CA PRO A 284 4.56 -38.15 28.55
C PRO A 284 3.55 -39.34 28.49
N ASP A 285 3.45 -40.15 29.52
CA ASP A 285 2.54 -41.31 29.52
C ASP A 285 1.07 -40.88 29.66
N TYR A 286 0.81 -39.78 30.39
CA TYR A 286 -0.51 -39.20 30.46
C TYR A 286 -0.96 -38.64 29.09
N VAL A 287 -0.05 -38.04 28.35
CA VAL A 287 -0.36 -37.47 27.02
C VAL A 287 -0.56 -38.57 25.98
N LYS A 288 0.12 -39.72 26.09
CA LYS A 288 -0.08 -40.88 25.21
C LYS A 288 -1.53 -41.39 25.23
N PHE A 289 -2.21 -41.32 26.39
CA PHE A 289 -3.63 -41.71 26.52
C PHE A 289 -4.51 -40.95 25.51
N PHE A 290 -4.27 -39.66 25.32
CA PHE A 290 -5.06 -38.84 24.38
C PHE A 290 -4.83 -39.18 22.92
N PHE A 291 -3.72 -39.87 22.56
CA PHE A 291 -3.39 -40.24 21.19
C PHE A 291 -3.59 -41.71 20.87
N LEU A 292 -3.59 -42.58 21.88
CA LEU A 292 -3.67 -44.03 21.70
C LEU A 292 -5.07 -44.58 21.94
N ASP A 293 -5.84 -43.99 22.85
CA ASP A 293 -7.20 -44.42 23.18
C ASP A 293 -8.26 -43.67 22.33
N ASP A 294 -9.26 -44.42 21.87
CA ASP A 294 -10.38 -43.87 21.06
C ASP A 294 -11.15 -42.78 21.82
N VAL A 295 -11.35 -42.97 23.12
CA VAL A 295 -12.02 -41.98 23.97
C VAL A 295 -11.15 -40.73 24.13
N GLY A 296 -9.84 -40.89 24.30
CA GLY A 296 -8.88 -39.79 24.37
C GLY A 296 -8.86 -38.93 23.10
N ASN A 297 -8.86 -39.57 21.92
CA ASN A 297 -8.91 -38.91 20.62
C ASN A 297 -10.19 -38.08 20.44
N ILE A 298 -11.34 -38.59 20.85
CA ILE A 298 -12.61 -37.84 20.79
C ILE A 298 -12.57 -36.64 21.73
N MET A 299 -12.06 -36.79 22.95
CA MET A 299 -11.94 -35.67 23.91
C MET A 299 -10.98 -34.59 23.39
N LEU A 300 -9.85 -34.99 22.83
CA LEU A 300 -8.88 -34.05 22.22
C LEU A 300 -9.48 -33.33 21.02
N GLY A 301 -10.21 -34.05 20.16
CA GLY A 301 -10.94 -33.46 19.03
C GLY A 301 -11.97 -32.42 19.46
N CYS A 302 -12.78 -32.75 20.47
CA CYS A 302 -13.77 -31.81 21.04
C CYS A 302 -13.09 -30.57 21.64
N ALA A 303 -11.97 -30.74 22.37
CA ALA A 303 -11.24 -29.64 22.97
C ALA A 303 -10.69 -28.68 21.89
N VAL A 304 -10.10 -29.22 20.80
CA VAL A 304 -9.58 -28.42 19.67
C VAL A 304 -10.72 -27.67 18.98
N VAL A 305 -11.85 -28.32 18.73
CA VAL A 305 -13.02 -27.67 18.11
C VAL A 305 -13.54 -26.53 18.99
N LEU A 306 -13.72 -26.76 20.30
CA LEU A 306 -14.14 -25.73 21.25
C LEU A 306 -13.15 -24.56 21.30
N GLN A 307 -11.84 -24.84 21.27
CA GLN A 307 -10.79 -23.82 21.24
C GLN A 307 -10.88 -22.96 19.98
N ILE A 308 -11.08 -23.57 18.81
CA ILE A 308 -11.23 -22.84 17.54
C ILE A 308 -12.50 -21.96 17.57
N ILE A 309 -13.62 -22.52 18.04
CA ILE A 309 -14.88 -21.76 18.15
C ILE A 309 -14.68 -20.59 19.10
N GLY A 310 -14.11 -20.79 20.28
CA GLY A 310 -13.83 -19.74 21.26
C GLY A 310 -12.96 -18.62 20.66
N TYR A 311 -11.91 -18.98 19.94
CA TYR A 311 -11.05 -18.01 19.25
C TYR A 311 -11.80 -17.21 18.18
N LEU A 312 -12.64 -17.86 17.35
CA LEU A 312 -13.43 -17.21 16.32
C LEU A 312 -14.45 -16.23 16.92
N VAL A 313 -15.15 -16.64 17.97
CA VAL A 313 -16.12 -15.78 18.68
C VAL A 313 -15.41 -14.56 19.27
N MET A 314 -14.28 -14.75 19.96
CA MET A 314 -13.50 -13.64 20.50
C MET A 314 -12.99 -12.70 19.42
N LYS A 315 -12.51 -13.25 18.31
CA LYS A 315 -12.06 -12.46 17.15
C LYS A 315 -13.20 -11.62 16.57
N GLN A 316 -14.41 -12.16 16.51
CA GLN A 316 -15.59 -11.45 16.01
C GLN A 316 -16.01 -10.32 16.95
N ILE A 317 -16.05 -10.57 18.26
CA ILE A 317 -16.41 -9.56 19.28
C ILE A 317 -15.39 -8.41 19.32
N THR A 318 -14.09 -8.71 19.17
CA THR A 318 -13.05 -7.68 19.23
C THR A 318 -12.84 -6.93 17.93
N ASN A 319 -13.41 -7.39 16.80
CA ASN A 319 -13.31 -6.75 15.50
C ASN A 319 -14.46 -5.75 15.31
N ILE A 320 -14.36 -4.60 15.96
CA ILE A 320 -15.32 -3.50 15.79
C ILE A 320 -14.94 -2.74 14.51
N GLU A 321 -15.76 -2.84 13.46
CA GLU A 321 -15.63 -2.04 12.24
C GLU A 321 -16.17 -0.62 12.47
N VAL A 322 -15.32 0.40 12.15
CA VAL A 322 -15.68 1.83 12.19
C VAL A 322 -15.17 2.54 10.92
#